data_7f992ccbd654938a694fe809acca81dd
#
_entry.id   7f992ccbd654938a694fe809acca81dd
#
_cell.length_a   1.000
_cell.length_b   1.000
_cell.length_c   1.000
_cell.angle_alpha   90.00
_cell.angle_beta   90.00
_cell.angle_gamma   90.00
#
_symmetry.space_group_name_H-M   'P 1'
#
loop_
_entity.id
_entity.type
_entity.pdbx_description
1 polymer ?
#
loop_
_entity_poly.entity_id
_entity_poly.type
_entity_poly.pdbx_seq_one_letter_code
_entity_poly.pdbx_strand_id
1 'polypeptide(L)'
;MKDKVVILARVSTNKQDYDRQVVELTEYCNRVGWEVAEVFANKVSGAKSAEERAEIQDMIAYIKTNDIQRVVVLEISRLGRNTLEALKVIQVLNENGVSLYIKNYNLETLNPDGEPNPVASLITTILLEIASMERLTIQERMASGRDKYIAKCRKEGVKMGRPSSYRKSDDEYKEQYSKEISLLRKGISLRNINAITGTSVGTLRKLQAFV
;
A
#
# COMPACT_ATOMS: atom_id res chain seq x y z
N MET A 1 9.09 32.89 -7.50
CA MET A 1 8.20 31.76 -7.92
C MET A 1 7.90 30.96 -6.67
N LYS A 2 6.72 30.36 -6.56
CA LYS A 2 6.45 29.43 -5.47
C LYS A 2 7.14 28.10 -5.77
N ASP A 3 7.73 27.48 -4.75
CA ASP A 3 8.31 26.16 -4.93
C ASP A 3 7.21 25.13 -5.21
N LYS A 4 7.35 24.39 -6.30
CA LYS A 4 6.43 23.31 -6.67
C LYS A 4 6.80 22.03 -5.95
N VAL A 5 5.83 21.41 -5.32
CA VAL A 5 6.03 20.21 -4.52
C VAL A 5 5.09 19.08 -4.94
N VAL A 6 5.52 17.86 -4.71
CA VAL A 6 4.73 16.65 -4.84
C VAL A 6 4.48 16.07 -3.47
N ILE A 7 3.26 15.66 -3.17
CA ILE A 7 2.91 14.95 -1.95
C ILE A 7 2.92 13.45 -2.21
N LEU A 8 3.64 12.68 -1.40
CA LEU A 8 3.54 11.23 -1.37
C LEU A 8 2.85 10.78 -0.08
N ALA A 9 1.61 10.31 -0.21
CA ALA A 9 0.81 9.78 0.88
C ALA A 9 0.54 8.29 0.68
N ARG A 10 0.65 7.49 1.74
CA ARG A 10 0.39 6.07 1.71
C ARG A 10 -0.40 5.63 2.93
N VAL A 11 -1.46 4.86 2.72
CA VAL A 11 -2.29 4.34 3.80
C VAL A 11 -2.54 2.84 3.67
N SER A 12 -2.54 2.17 4.82
CA SER A 12 -3.05 0.82 4.96
C SER A 12 -4.57 0.87 5.07
N THR A 13 -5.30 0.21 4.20
CA THR A 13 -6.72 -0.19 4.26
C THR A 13 -7.80 0.81 4.74
N ASN A 14 -7.50 1.90 5.43
CA ASN A 14 -8.52 2.82 5.94
C ASN A 14 -8.57 4.12 5.12
N LYS A 15 -9.69 4.36 4.42
CA LYS A 15 -9.90 5.55 3.57
C LYS A 15 -9.81 6.86 4.35
N GLN A 16 -10.26 6.87 5.60
CA GLN A 16 -10.25 8.07 6.45
C GLN A 16 -8.83 8.55 6.80
N ASP A 17 -7.90 7.63 7.04
CA ASP A 17 -6.51 7.98 7.35
C ASP A 17 -5.79 8.57 6.13
N TYR A 18 -6.13 8.12 4.95
CA TYR A 18 -5.62 8.64 3.69
C TYR A 18 -6.05 10.09 3.47
N ASP A 19 -7.36 10.32 3.46
CA ASP A 19 -7.92 11.64 3.19
C ASP A 19 -7.37 12.66 4.21
N ARG A 20 -7.24 12.26 5.49
CA ARG A 20 -6.64 13.10 6.53
C ARG A 20 -5.17 13.45 6.25
N GLN A 21 -4.33 12.49 5.83
CA GLN A 21 -2.92 12.76 5.53
C GLN A 21 -2.76 13.72 4.36
N VAL A 22 -3.54 13.53 3.29
CA VAL A 22 -3.49 14.41 2.11
C VAL A 22 -3.92 15.83 2.49
N VAL A 23 -5.02 15.97 3.22
CA VAL A 23 -5.50 17.29 3.70
C VAL A 23 -4.44 17.96 4.56
N GLU A 24 -3.90 17.25 5.56
CA GLU A 24 -2.89 17.77 6.48
C GLU A 24 -1.62 18.26 5.75
N LEU A 25 -1.13 17.48 4.79
CA LEU A 25 0.06 17.85 4.01
C LEU A 25 -0.22 19.00 3.05
N THR A 26 -1.39 19.02 2.42
CA THR A 26 -1.81 20.10 1.51
C THR A 26 -1.96 21.42 2.26
N GLU A 27 -2.62 21.41 3.42
CA GLU A 27 -2.75 22.58 4.28
C GLU A 27 -1.38 23.10 4.76
N TYR A 28 -0.48 22.18 5.11
CA TYR A 28 0.89 22.52 5.47
C TYR A 28 1.62 23.20 4.32
N CYS A 29 1.61 22.62 3.12
CA CYS A 29 2.25 23.19 1.92
C CYS A 29 1.71 24.59 1.61
N ASN A 30 0.40 24.77 1.65
CA ASN A 30 -0.24 26.07 1.42
C ASN A 30 0.21 27.13 2.46
N ARG A 31 0.31 26.73 3.73
CA ARG A 31 0.73 27.63 4.82
C ARG A 31 2.19 28.10 4.68
N VAL A 32 3.08 27.23 4.21
CA VAL A 32 4.50 27.57 3.98
C VAL A 32 4.75 28.21 2.61
N GLY A 33 3.70 28.36 1.79
CA GLY A 33 3.76 29.03 0.50
C GLY A 33 4.22 28.12 -0.66
N TRP A 34 4.21 26.80 -0.49
CA TRP A 34 4.51 25.83 -1.55
C TRP A 34 3.27 25.56 -2.41
N GLU A 35 3.50 25.30 -3.69
CA GLU A 35 2.46 24.92 -4.64
C GLU A 35 2.44 23.41 -4.82
N VAL A 36 1.34 22.76 -4.44
CA VAL A 36 1.18 21.32 -4.65
C VAL A 36 0.84 21.04 -6.11
N ALA A 37 1.80 20.48 -6.84
CA ALA A 37 1.65 20.17 -8.27
C ALA A 37 0.91 18.84 -8.48
N GLU A 38 1.19 17.81 -7.65
CA GLU A 38 0.56 16.49 -7.77
C GLU A 38 0.56 15.77 -6.42
N VAL A 39 -0.39 14.85 -6.24
CA VAL A 39 -0.49 14.00 -5.05
C VAL A 39 -0.43 12.53 -5.47
N PHE A 40 0.67 11.87 -5.14
CA PHE A 40 0.83 10.43 -5.33
C PHE A 40 0.34 9.71 -4.08
N ALA A 41 -0.71 8.96 -4.26
CA ALA A 41 -1.42 8.42 -3.13
C ALA A 41 -2.08 7.09 -3.44
N ASN A 42 -1.58 6.01 -2.87
CA ASN A 42 -2.09 4.67 -3.13
C ASN A 42 -2.69 4.00 -1.89
N LYS A 43 -3.85 3.38 -2.09
CA LYS A 43 -4.51 2.53 -1.10
C LYS A 43 -3.95 1.11 -1.23
N VAL A 44 -2.90 0.80 -0.50
CA VAL A 44 -2.32 -0.55 -0.56
C VAL A 44 -2.95 -1.45 0.48
N SER A 45 -3.68 -2.46 0.01
CA SER A 45 -3.94 -3.67 0.81
C SER A 45 -2.64 -4.47 0.92
N GLY A 46 -2.22 -4.80 2.13
CA GLY A 46 -0.88 -5.25 2.55
C GLY A 46 -0.17 -6.41 1.81
N ALA A 47 -0.58 -6.77 0.59
CA ALA A 47 -0.04 -7.90 -0.16
C ALA A 47 0.63 -7.56 -1.51
N LYS A 48 0.56 -6.31 -2.00
CA LYS A 48 0.95 -6.02 -3.39
C LYS A 48 2.18 -5.10 -3.50
N SER A 49 3.38 -5.71 -3.49
CA SER A 49 4.66 -5.01 -3.66
C SER A 49 4.86 -4.38 -5.06
N ALA A 50 4.18 -4.87 -6.08
CA ALA A 50 4.30 -4.38 -7.44
C ALA A 50 3.63 -3.00 -7.62
N GLU A 51 2.46 -2.78 -7.00
CA GLU A 51 1.71 -1.52 -7.09
C GLU A 51 2.44 -0.37 -6.38
N GLU A 52 3.09 -0.64 -5.24
CA GLU A 52 3.89 0.38 -4.51
C GLU A 52 5.12 0.83 -5.30
N ARG A 53 5.76 -0.11 -6.01
CA ARG A 53 6.91 0.22 -6.87
C ARG A 53 6.48 1.04 -8.09
N ALA A 54 5.32 0.74 -8.66
CA ALA A 54 4.78 1.50 -9.78
C ALA A 54 4.52 2.96 -9.37
N GLU A 55 3.89 3.20 -8.22
CA GLU A 55 3.60 4.54 -7.72
C GLU A 55 4.87 5.39 -7.51
N ILE A 56 5.91 4.80 -6.89
CA ILE A 56 7.20 5.49 -6.72
C ILE A 56 7.85 5.77 -8.09
N GLN A 57 7.74 4.85 -9.05
CA GLN A 57 8.27 5.04 -10.40
C GLN A 57 7.51 6.13 -11.14
N ASP A 58 6.19 6.16 -11.03
CA ASP A 58 5.32 7.19 -11.63
C ASP A 58 5.64 8.56 -11.03
N MET A 59 5.83 8.65 -9.73
CA MET A 59 6.27 9.87 -9.05
C MET A 59 7.64 10.34 -9.56
N ILE A 60 8.61 9.44 -9.67
CA ILE A 60 9.95 9.78 -10.18
C ILE A 60 9.88 10.21 -11.65
N ALA A 61 9.06 9.56 -12.48
CA ALA A 61 8.84 9.94 -13.86
C ALA A 61 8.21 11.34 -13.96
N TYR A 62 7.21 11.63 -13.14
CA TYR A 62 6.57 12.94 -13.05
C TYR A 62 7.57 14.03 -12.64
N ILE A 63 8.40 13.77 -11.63
CA ILE A 63 9.43 14.71 -11.16
C ILE A 63 10.42 15.07 -12.29
N LYS A 64 10.83 14.09 -13.09
CA LYS A 64 11.79 14.33 -14.20
C LYS A 64 11.22 15.16 -15.33
N THR A 65 9.89 15.21 -15.50
CA THR A 65 9.22 15.94 -16.57
C THR A 65 8.65 17.30 -16.13
N ASN A 66 8.63 17.53 -14.81
CA ASN A 66 8.09 18.76 -14.23
C ASN A 66 9.15 19.40 -13.33
N ASP A 67 9.09 20.71 -13.20
CA ASP A 67 10.01 21.47 -12.35
C ASP A 67 9.59 21.35 -10.88
N ILE A 68 9.91 20.23 -10.27
CA ILE A 68 9.58 19.92 -8.87
C ILE A 68 10.79 20.12 -7.98
N GLN A 69 10.66 20.90 -6.91
CA GLN A 69 11.72 21.18 -5.97
C GLN A 69 11.72 20.23 -4.78
N ARG A 70 10.54 19.73 -4.38
CA ARG A 70 10.43 18.88 -3.17
C ARG A 70 9.40 17.76 -3.32
N VAL A 71 9.70 16.64 -2.67
CA VAL A 71 8.72 15.61 -2.34
C VAL A 71 8.41 15.73 -0.85
N VAL A 72 7.13 15.86 -0.50
CA VAL A 72 6.66 16.03 0.86
C VAL A 72 6.01 14.74 1.36
N VAL A 73 6.49 14.25 2.49
CA VAL A 73 5.94 13.05 3.17
C VAL A 73 5.64 13.37 4.64
N LEU A 74 4.65 12.71 5.20
CA LEU A 74 4.39 12.80 6.63
C LEU A 74 5.49 12.08 7.43
N GLU A 75 5.83 10.87 7.00
CA GLU A 75 6.80 9.98 7.63
C GLU A 75 7.69 9.31 6.56
N ILE A 76 8.92 9.06 6.91
CA ILE A 76 9.91 8.41 6.02
C ILE A 76 9.49 6.98 5.63
N SER A 77 8.72 6.30 6.47
CA SER A 77 8.21 4.95 6.21
C SER A 77 7.31 4.85 4.97
N ARG A 78 6.94 5.98 4.37
CA ARG A 78 6.14 6.05 3.13
C ARG A 78 6.97 5.77 1.88
N LEU A 79 8.29 5.93 1.94
CA LEU A 79 9.18 5.77 0.78
C LEU A 79 9.50 4.32 0.42
N GLY A 80 9.29 3.37 1.32
CA GLY A 80 9.60 1.97 1.05
C GLY A 80 9.21 1.03 2.17
N ARG A 81 9.29 -0.26 1.90
CA ARG A 81 9.01 -1.32 2.89
C ARG A 81 10.20 -1.65 3.77
N ASN A 82 11.37 -1.30 3.34
CA ASN A 82 12.63 -1.52 4.07
C ASN A 82 13.55 -0.33 3.88
N THR A 83 14.55 -0.26 4.73
CA THR A 83 15.58 0.79 4.75
C THR A 83 16.24 0.97 3.39
N LEU A 84 16.62 -0.13 2.73
CA LEU A 84 17.35 -0.07 1.47
C LEU A 84 16.51 0.52 0.32
N GLU A 85 15.21 0.17 0.23
CA GLU A 85 14.32 0.73 -0.78
C GLU A 85 14.11 2.24 -0.56
N ALA A 86 13.89 2.66 0.69
CA ALA A 86 13.70 4.07 1.02
C ALA A 86 14.97 4.90 0.74
N LEU A 87 16.16 4.40 1.10
CA LEU A 87 17.43 5.08 0.81
C LEU A 87 17.66 5.23 -0.70
N LYS A 88 17.34 4.21 -1.51
CA LYS A 88 17.42 4.31 -2.97
C LYS A 88 16.51 5.40 -3.53
N VAL A 89 15.29 5.51 -3.02
CA VAL A 89 14.36 6.58 -3.44
C VAL A 89 14.94 7.95 -3.10
N ILE A 90 15.46 8.13 -1.87
CA ILE A 90 16.08 9.38 -1.44
C ILE A 90 17.30 9.73 -2.34
N GLN A 91 18.14 8.74 -2.63
CA GLN A 91 19.28 8.93 -3.51
C GLN A 91 18.83 9.41 -4.90
N VAL A 92 17.84 8.74 -5.50
CA VAL A 92 17.30 9.14 -6.81
C VAL A 92 16.72 10.56 -6.79
N LEU A 93 16.03 10.94 -5.72
CA LEU A 93 15.51 12.30 -5.56
C LEU A 93 16.65 13.32 -5.52
N ASN A 94 17.65 13.09 -4.66
CA ASN A 94 18.79 13.98 -4.50
C ASN A 94 19.61 14.10 -5.81
N GLU A 95 19.81 13.00 -6.54
CA GLU A 95 20.49 13.00 -7.86
C GLU A 95 19.73 13.82 -8.93
N ASN A 96 18.41 13.97 -8.77
CA ASN A 96 17.59 14.84 -9.62
C ASN A 96 17.43 16.28 -9.06
N GLY A 97 18.16 16.62 -8.00
CA GLY A 97 18.09 17.95 -7.37
C GLY A 97 16.79 18.20 -6.61
N VAL A 98 16.03 17.13 -6.27
CA VAL A 98 14.74 17.22 -5.57
C VAL A 98 14.92 16.85 -4.12
N SER A 99 14.57 17.76 -3.22
CA SER A 99 14.66 17.51 -1.79
C SER A 99 13.49 16.67 -1.29
N LEU A 100 13.75 15.74 -0.37
CA LEU A 100 12.71 15.10 0.41
C LEU A 100 12.48 15.89 1.69
N TYR A 101 11.24 16.34 1.90
CA TYR A 101 10.81 16.98 3.12
C TYR A 101 9.95 16.04 3.97
N ILE A 102 10.40 15.75 5.19
CA ILE A 102 9.71 14.87 6.15
C ILE A 102 9.04 15.73 7.20
N LYS A 103 7.71 15.90 7.10
CA LYS A 103 6.96 16.87 7.91
C LYS A 103 7.06 16.59 9.41
N ASN A 104 6.96 15.32 9.86
CA ASN A 104 6.99 14.99 11.28
C ASN A 104 8.28 15.38 11.99
N TYR A 105 9.37 15.52 11.25
CA TYR A 105 10.69 15.86 11.80
C TYR A 105 11.18 17.22 11.35
N ASN A 106 10.41 17.93 10.51
CA ASN A 106 10.84 19.18 9.89
C ASN A 106 12.24 19.05 9.27
N LEU A 107 12.44 17.96 8.53
CA LEU A 107 13.73 17.54 8.02
C LEU A 107 13.74 17.55 6.50
N GLU A 108 14.77 18.18 5.91
CA GLU A 108 14.98 18.28 4.46
C GLU A 108 16.30 17.64 4.06
N THR A 109 16.29 16.82 2.99
CA THR A 109 17.47 16.03 2.59
C THR A 109 18.50 16.81 1.81
N LEU A 110 18.13 17.93 1.19
CA LEU A 110 19.07 18.85 0.53
C LEU A 110 19.11 20.17 1.29
N ASN A 111 20.28 20.80 1.28
CA ASN A 111 20.48 22.17 1.73
C ASN A 111 19.95 23.16 0.67
N PRO A 112 19.81 24.47 0.99
CA PRO A 112 19.38 25.49 0.03
C PRO A 112 20.30 25.65 -1.18
N ASP A 113 21.56 25.24 -1.08
CA ASP A 113 22.54 25.23 -2.17
C ASP A 113 22.43 24.01 -3.10
N GLY A 114 21.49 23.07 -2.78
CA GLY A 114 21.28 21.83 -3.53
C GLY A 114 22.16 20.67 -3.11
N GLU A 115 23.11 20.90 -2.19
CA GLU A 115 23.98 19.84 -1.69
C GLU A 115 23.27 18.96 -0.65
N PRO A 116 23.61 17.67 -0.57
CA PRO A 116 23.05 16.77 0.42
C PRO A 116 23.32 17.26 1.86
N ASN A 117 22.27 17.30 2.67
CA ASN A 117 22.38 17.64 4.08
C ASN A 117 22.90 16.42 4.88
N PRO A 118 24.14 16.43 5.39
CA PRO A 118 24.72 15.28 6.09
C PRO A 118 23.97 14.91 7.36
N VAL A 119 23.43 15.90 8.09
CA VAL A 119 22.65 15.70 9.32
C VAL A 119 21.32 15.03 8.97
N ALA A 120 20.66 15.51 7.92
CA ALA A 120 19.43 14.89 7.44
C ALA A 120 19.66 13.46 6.95
N SER A 121 20.74 13.19 6.26
CA SER A 121 21.13 11.85 5.82
C SER A 121 21.31 10.89 7.00
N LEU A 122 22.03 11.31 8.04
CA LEU A 122 22.22 10.50 9.25
C LEU A 122 20.90 10.24 9.97
N ILE A 123 20.11 11.29 10.23
CA ILE A 123 18.81 11.18 10.92
C ILE A 123 17.86 10.27 10.13
N THR A 124 17.80 10.44 8.81
CA THR A 124 17.00 9.62 7.89
C THR A 124 17.36 8.15 8.00
N THR A 125 18.65 7.84 8.01
CA THR A 125 19.13 6.45 8.16
C THR A 125 18.69 5.86 9.50
N ILE A 126 18.87 6.59 10.59
CA ILE A 126 18.45 6.15 11.94
C ILE A 126 16.94 5.91 12.00
N LEU A 127 16.13 6.83 11.45
CA LEU A 127 14.68 6.70 11.45
C LEU A 127 14.21 5.47 10.63
N LEU A 128 14.86 5.20 9.51
CA LEU A 128 14.57 4.03 8.69
C LEU A 128 14.91 2.72 9.43
N GLU A 129 16.03 2.69 10.15
CA GLU A 129 16.39 1.53 10.96
C GLU A 129 15.43 1.30 12.11
N ILE A 130 14.99 2.36 12.81
CA ILE A 130 13.97 2.28 13.85
C ILE A 130 12.66 1.72 13.28
N ALA A 131 12.19 2.25 12.14
CA ALA A 131 10.98 1.76 11.48
C ALA A 131 11.10 0.28 11.05
N SER A 132 12.28 -0.17 10.65
CA SER A 132 12.55 -1.57 10.33
C SER A 132 12.52 -2.46 11.56
N MET A 133 13.09 -2.03 12.68
CA MET A 133 13.05 -2.74 13.96
C MET A 133 11.61 -2.88 14.50
N GLU A 134 10.81 -1.83 14.41
CA GLU A 134 9.39 -1.88 14.79
C GLU A 134 8.61 -2.92 13.99
N ARG A 135 8.84 -2.99 12.67
CA ARG A 135 8.20 -4.01 11.80
C ARG A 135 8.60 -5.43 12.21
N LEU A 136 9.88 -5.67 12.48
CA LEU A 136 10.34 -6.97 12.97
C LEU A 136 9.68 -7.34 14.28
N THR A 137 9.62 -6.42 15.25
CA THR A 137 8.95 -6.64 16.54
C THR A 137 7.47 -6.98 16.37
N ILE A 138 6.77 -6.31 15.46
CA ILE A 138 5.36 -6.62 15.15
C ILE A 138 5.25 -8.03 14.55
N GLN A 139 6.11 -8.38 13.59
CA GLN A 139 6.11 -9.71 12.98
C GLN A 139 6.37 -10.82 14.00
N GLU A 140 7.31 -10.64 14.90
CA GLU A 140 7.61 -11.60 15.99
C GLU A 140 6.42 -11.76 16.93
N ARG A 141 5.77 -10.67 17.34
CA ARG A 141 4.56 -10.71 18.17
C ARG A 141 3.42 -11.45 17.46
N MET A 142 3.22 -11.19 16.17
CA MET A 142 2.21 -11.89 15.38
C MET A 142 2.52 -13.38 15.22
N ALA A 143 3.79 -13.75 15.00
CA ALA A 143 4.23 -15.13 14.92
C ALA A 143 4.00 -15.86 16.27
N SER A 144 4.46 -15.27 17.36
CA SER A 144 4.25 -15.83 18.72
C SER A 144 2.76 -15.96 19.06
N GLY A 145 1.93 -14.95 18.71
CA GLY A 145 0.47 -15.02 18.90
C GLY A 145 -0.16 -16.16 18.11
N ARG A 146 0.26 -16.32 16.85
CA ARG A 146 -0.20 -17.42 15.99
C ARG A 146 0.18 -18.78 16.55
N ASP A 147 1.42 -18.95 17.02
CA ASP A 147 1.90 -20.22 17.56
C ASP A 147 1.16 -20.61 18.85
N LYS A 148 0.88 -19.63 19.72
CA LYS A 148 0.05 -19.82 20.91
C LYS A 148 -1.37 -20.25 20.54
N TYR A 149 -1.97 -19.62 19.53
CA TYR A 149 -3.30 -19.97 19.03
C TYR A 149 -3.31 -21.38 18.42
N ILE A 150 -2.29 -21.75 17.65
CA ILE A 150 -2.13 -23.11 17.10
C ILE A 150 -2.04 -24.14 18.22
N ALA A 151 -1.22 -23.88 19.25
CA ALA A 151 -1.07 -24.78 20.39
C ALA A 151 -2.40 -24.94 21.17
N LYS A 152 -3.15 -23.84 21.34
CA LYS A 152 -4.47 -23.89 21.97
C LYS A 152 -5.45 -24.73 21.16
N CYS A 153 -5.55 -24.51 19.85
CA CYS A 153 -6.44 -25.27 18.97
C CYS A 153 -6.11 -26.77 18.96
N ARG A 154 -4.82 -27.14 19.02
CA ARG A 154 -4.40 -28.54 19.11
C ARG A 154 -4.84 -29.17 20.41
N LYS A 155 -4.74 -28.45 21.55
CA LYS A 155 -5.20 -28.93 22.85
C LYS A 155 -6.71 -29.10 22.94
N GLU A 156 -7.45 -28.18 22.35
CA GLU A 156 -8.93 -28.16 22.39
C GLU A 156 -9.58 -28.96 21.25
N GLY A 157 -8.79 -29.55 20.34
CA GLY A 157 -9.31 -30.29 19.18
C GLY A 157 -10.04 -29.41 18.15
N VAL A 158 -9.85 -28.10 18.20
CA VAL A 158 -10.50 -27.14 17.32
C VAL A 158 -9.75 -27.06 15.99
N LYS A 159 -10.45 -27.22 14.87
CA LYS A 159 -9.88 -27.05 13.54
C LYS A 159 -9.54 -25.58 13.30
N MET A 160 -8.29 -25.32 12.86
CA MET A 160 -7.87 -24.00 12.44
C MET A 160 -8.44 -23.65 11.07
N GLY A 161 -8.64 -22.36 10.86
CA GLY A 161 -9.14 -21.83 9.60
C GLY A 161 -10.60 -21.36 9.68
N ARG A 162 -11.23 -21.24 8.53
CA ARG A 162 -12.61 -20.77 8.45
C ARG A 162 -13.54 -21.76 9.17
N PRO A 163 -14.40 -21.30 10.10
CA PRO A 163 -15.35 -22.18 10.77
C PRO A 163 -16.15 -23.00 9.77
N SER A 164 -16.34 -24.30 10.06
CA SER A 164 -17.13 -25.20 9.19
C SER A 164 -18.61 -24.78 9.08
N SER A 165 -19.09 -24.04 10.06
CA SER A 165 -20.43 -23.44 10.08
C SER A 165 -20.59 -22.24 9.14
N TYR A 166 -19.48 -21.63 8.70
CA TYR A 166 -19.55 -20.54 7.73
C TYR A 166 -19.68 -21.11 6.32
N ARG A 167 -20.90 -21.42 5.94
CA ARG A 167 -21.26 -21.67 4.54
C ARG A 167 -22.12 -20.49 4.09
N LYS A 168 -21.83 -19.94 2.91
CA LYS A 168 -22.78 -19.02 2.26
C LYS A 168 -24.09 -19.77 2.07
N SER A 169 -25.21 -19.12 2.32
CA SER A 169 -26.51 -19.68 1.99
C SER A 169 -26.64 -19.91 0.49
N ASP A 170 -27.53 -20.81 0.10
CA ASP A 170 -27.80 -21.08 -1.32
C ASP A 170 -28.30 -19.83 -2.04
N ASP A 171 -29.03 -18.96 -1.35
CA ASP A 171 -29.54 -17.72 -1.91
C ASP A 171 -28.41 -16.71 -2.15
N GLU A 172 -27.46 -16.58 -1.21
CA GLU A 172 -26.23 -15.77 -1.42
C GLU A 172 -25.40 -16.27 -2.60
N TYR A 173 -25.33 -17.61 -2.80
CA TYR A 173 -24.67 -18.19 -3.97
C TYR A 173 -25.40 -17.85 -5.27
N LYS A 174 -26.72 -17.98 -5.30
CA LYS A 174 -27.55 -17.66 -6.48
C LYS A 174 -27.45 -16.19 -6.85
N GLU A 175 -27.46 -15.29 -5.88
CA GLU A 175 -27.31 -13.87 -6.09
C GLU A 175 -25.94 -13.51 -6.64
N GLN A 176 -24.88 -13.97 -5.95
CA GLN A 176 -23.50 -13.68 -6.32
C GLN A 176 -23.10 -14.21 -7.70
N TYR A 177 -23.61 -15.37 -8.09
CA TYR A 177 -23.25 -16.07 -9.33
C TYR A 177 -24.42 -16.19 -10.32
N SER A 178 -25.33 -15.23 -10.27
CA SER A 178 -26.55 -15.24 -11.12
C SER A 178 -26.23 -15.33 -12.61
N LYS A 179 -25.16 -14.65 -13.05
CA LYS A 179 -24.68 -14.68 -14.44
C LYS A 179 -24.17 -16.07 -14.83
N GLU A 180 -23.34 -16.68 -14.01
CA GLU A 180 -22.77 -18.01 -14.23
C GLU A 180 -23.86 -19.08 -14.24
N ILE A 181 -24.81 -19.02 -13.33
CA ILE A 181 -25.97 -19.93 -13.27
C ILE A 181 -26.82 -19.79 -14.53
N SER A 182 -27.04 -18.57 -15.03
CA SER A 182 -27.75 -18.35 -16.28
C SER A 182 -27.03 -18.96 -17.48
N LEU A 183 -25.71 -18.85 -17.54
CA LEU A 183 -24.88 -19.46 -18.61
C LEU A 183 -24.86 -20.98 -18.51
N LEU A 184 -24.84 -21.56 -17.31
CA LEU A 184 -24.97 -22.99 -17.07
C LEU A 184 -26.33 -23.53 -17.55
N ARG A 185 -27.42 -22.83 -17.26
CA ARG A 185 -28.77 -23.18 -17.75
C ARG A 185 -28.87 -23.17 -19.27
N LYS A 186 -28.08 -22.33 -19.93
CA LYS A 186 -27.98 -22.30 -21.40
C LYS A 186 -27.09 -23.41 -21.97
N GLY A 187 -26.56 -24.32 -21.16
CA GLY A 187 -25.73 -25.46 -21.59
C GLY A 187 -24.31 -25.09 -22.03
N ILE A 188 -23.84 -23.88 -21.67
CA ILE A 188 -22.48 -23.44 -22.02
C ILE A 188 -21.45 -24.24 -21.22
N SER A 189 -20.38 -24.67 -21.86
CA SER A 189 -19.33 -25.49 -21.23
C SER A 189 -18.63 -24.72 -20.08
N LEU A 190 -18.21 -25.42 -19.02
CA LEU A 190 -17.52 -24.83 -17.88
C LEU A 190 -16.26 -24.07 -18.28
N ARG A 191 -15.56 -24.49 -19.30
CA ARG A 191 -14.36 -23.78 -19.82
C ARG A 191 -14.74 -22.46 -20.46
N ASN A 192 -15.80 -22.43 -21.24
CA ASN A 192 -16.28 -21.19 -21.86
C ASN A 192 -16.81 -20.21 -20.83
N ILE A 193 -17.55 -20.68 -19.82
CA ILE A 193 -18.02 -19.85 -18.73
C ILE A 193 -16.84 -19.26 -17.93
N ASN A 194 -15.82 -20.07 -17.65
CA ASN A 194 -14.58 -19.59 -17.02
C ASN A 194 -13.91 -18.50 -17.86
N ALA A 195 -13.81 -18.67 -19.18
CA ALA A 195 -13.24 -17.65 -20.07
C ALA A 195 -14.05 -16.34 -20.10
N ILE A 196 -15.39 -16.43 -19.98
CA ILE A 196 -16.29 -15.26 -20.02
C ILE A 196 -16.34 -14.52 -18.69
N THR A 197 -16.39 -15.26 -17.56
CA THR A 197 -16.65 -14.68 -16.22
C THR A 197 -15.44 -14.63 -15.32
N GLY A 198 -14.34 -15.34 -15.65
CA GLY A 198 -13.17 -15.51 -14.80
C GLY A 198 -13.40 -16.46 -13.60
N THR A 199 -14.61 -16.98 -13.43
CA THR A 199 -14.95 -17.86 -12.31
C THR A 199 -14.32 -19.23 -12.44
N SER A 200 -13.64 -19.71 -11.40
CA SER A 200 -12.92 -20.98 -11.44
C SER A 200 -13.82 -22.17 -11.77
N VAL A 201 -13.31 -23.14 -12.55
CA VAL A 201 -14.03 -24.36 -12.90
C VAL A 201 -14.50 -25.14 -11.66
N GLY A 202 -13.73 -25.09 -10.56
CA GLY A 202 -14.11 -25.69 -9.28
C GLY A 202 -15.36 -25.04 -8.65
N THR A 203 -15.49 -23.73 -8.77
CA THR A 203 -16.68 -22.99 -8.33
C THR A 203 -17.86 -23.30 -9.26
N LEU A 204 -17.64 -23.28 -10.59
CA LEU A 204 -18.68 -23.59 -11.57
C LEU A 204 -19.28 -24.99 -11.40
N ARG A 205 -18.46 -26.00 -11.05
CA ARG A 205 -18.96 -27.35 -10.71
C ARG A 205 -19.91 -27.35 -9.50
N LYS A 206 -19.63 -26.54 -8.49
CA LYS A 206 -20.53 -26.40 -7.35
C LYS A 206 -21.85 -25.71 -7.73
N LEU A 207 -21.79 -24.77 -8.66
CA LEU A 207 -22.97 -24.04 -9.16
C LEU A 207 -23.90 -24.92 -10.02
N GLN A 208 -23.41 -26.02 -10.57
CA GLN A 208 -24.26 -26.99 -11.30
C GLN A 208 -25.39 -27.57 -10.41
N ALA A 209 -25.19 -27.56 -9.08
CA ALA A 209 -26.23 -28.00 -8.16
C ALA A 209 -27.45 -27.03 -8.07
N PHE A 210 -27.32 -25.81 -8.64
CA PHE A 210 -28.36 -24.77 -8.63
C PHE A 210 -29.04 -24.60 -10.02
N VAL A 211 -28.70 -25.43 -10.97
CA VAL A 211 -29.24 -25.43 -12.33
C VAL A 211 -30.35 -26.44 -12.45
#